data_b91f0332efdffc934b8d3be477eb31f1
#
_entry.id   b91f0332efdffc934b8d3be477eb31f1
#
_cell.length_a   1.000
_cell.length_b   1.000
_cell.length_c   1.000
_cell.angle_alpha   90.00
_cell.angle_beta   90.00
_cell.angle_gamma   90.00
#
_symmetry.space_group_name_H-M   'P 1'
#
loop_
_entity.id
_entity.type
_entity.pdbx_description
1 polymer ?
#
loop_
_entity_poly.entity_id
_entity_poly.type
_entity_poly.pdbx_seq_one_letter_code
_entity_poly.pdbx_strand_id
1 'polypeptide(L)'
;LPLYEQVQAIVRLLLCDEQGMFLGDDLAYVNCFMDKLMNYVATEGANRQAFLQYWADMMHTDSISAPDTNAMRIMTIHSSKGLESKTLFIPFCNWEVVDNTKHPNLWCEACVQPQGNVKRLKQVPIPWKQAMEGTDYEAAYIAEAEAQRVDNLNLLYVALTRAADNLYLYTDYPVQKTEVEIDHHVGTLLMNAYGLKEAVLEAFENYSDETQPCFV
;
A
#
# COMPACT_ATOMS: atom_id res chain seq x y z
N LEU A 1 -32.13 13.36 -26.04
CA LEU A 1 -32.14 12.82 -24.70
C LEU A 1 -30.89 13.31 -23.97
N PRO A 2 -30.98 13.69 -22.68
CA PRO A 2 -29.83 13.97 -21.82
C PRO A 2 -28.86 12.77 -21.76
N LEU A 3 -27.58 13.02 -21.50
CA LEU A 3 -26.55 11.98 -21.52
C LEU A 3 -26.91 10.79 -20.60
N TYR A 4 -27.40 11.06 -19.40
CA TYR A 4 -27.83 10.03 -18.46
C TYR A 4 -28.92 9.11 -19.02
N GLU A 5 -29.95 9.68 -19.64
CA GLU A 5 -31.05 8.92 -20.25
C GLU A 5 -30.59 8.11 -21.47
N GLN A 6 -29.63 8.62 -22.26
CA GLN A 6 -29.03 7.86 -23.35
C GLN A 6 -28.33 6.63 -22.85
N VAL A 7 -27.48 6.75 -21.81
CA VAL A 7 -26.77 5.64 -21.22
C VAL A 7 -27.73 4.65 -20.55
N GLN A 8 -28.75 5.14 -19.85
CA GLN A 8 -29.78 4.28 -19.26
C GLN A 8 -30.54 3.47 -20.33
N ALA A 9 -30.85 4.06 -21.48
CA ALA A 9 -31.47 3.35 -22.60
C ALA A 9 -30.53 2.25 -23.14
N ILE A 10 -29.23 2.53 -23.26
CA ILE A 10 -28.24 1.56 -23.72
C ILE A 10 -28.13 0.40 -22.71
N VAL A 11 -28.05 0.69 -21.40
CA VAL A 11 -28.02 -0.32 -20.33
C VAL A 11 -29.24 -1.23 -20.42
N ARG A 12 -30.44 -0.66 -20.58
CA ARG A 12 -31.67 -1.45 -20.73
C ARG A 12 -31.65 -2.34 -21.97
N LEU A 13 -31.17 -1.81 -23.08
CA LEU A 13 -31.11 -2.55 -24.34
C LEU A 13 -30.13 -3.72 -24.32
N LEU A 14 -28.98 -3.55 -23.66
CA LEU A 14 -27.89 -4.51 -23.70
C LEU A 14 -27.90 -5.50 -22.52
N LEU A 15 -28.41 -5.08 -21.37
CA LEU A 15 -28.24 -5.79 -20.09
C LEU A 15 -29.58 -6.21 -19.44
N CYS A 16 -30.72 -5.90 -20.04
CA CYS A 16 -32.02 -6.31 -19.54
C CYS A 16 -32.77 -7.18 -20.54
N ASP A 17 -33.63 -8.06 -20.03
CA ASP A 17 -34.56 -8.87 -20.83
C ASP A 17 -35.75 -8.03 -21.33
N GLU A 18 -36.70 -8.69 -22.07
CA GLU A 18 -37.92 -8.06 -22.59
C GLU A 18 -38.87 -7.56 -21.47
N GLN A 19 -38.74 -8.13 -20.25
CA GLN A 19 -39.49 -7.73 -19.05
C GLN A 19 -38.80 -6.60 -18.28
N GLY A 20 -37.59 -6.20 -18.70
CA GLY A 20 -36.77 -5.16 -18.04
C GLY A 20 -36.00 -5.66 -16.84
N MET A 21 -35.88 -6.98 -16.66
CA MET A 21 -35.05 -7.60 -15.64
C MET A 21 -33.59 -7.66 -16.08
N PHE A 22 -32.68 -7.41 -15.18
CA PHE A 22 -31.25 -7.41 -15.47
C PHE A 22 -30.73 -8.84 -15.71
N LEU A 23 -29.97 -9.04 -16.78
CA LEU A 23 -29.48 -10.33 -17.27
C LEU A 23 -28.11 -10.73 -16.68
N GLY A 24 -27.86 -10.56 -15.42
CA GLY A 24 -26.58 -10.98 -14.85
C GLY A 24 -26.36 -10.48 -13.43
N ASP A 25 -25.22 -10.84 -12.85
CA ASP A 25 -24.85 -10.49 -11.48
C ASP A 25 -24.15 -9.12 -11.37
N ASP A 26 -24.00 -8.41 -12.50
CA ASP A 26 -23.24 -7.15 -12.59
C ASP A 26 -24.07 -5.90 -12.27
N LEU A 27 -25.32 -6.05 -11.81
CA LEU A 27 -26.23 -4.93 -11.49
C LEU A 27 -25.60 -3.90 -10.56
N ALA A 28 -24.82 -4.37 -9.59
CA ALA A 28 -24.14 -3.51 -8.64
C ALA A 28 -23.09 -2.62 -9.29
N TYR A 29 -22.33 -3.14 -10.24
CA TYR A 29 -21.34 -2.39 -11.02
C TYR A 29 -22.01 -1.38 -11.95
N VAL A 30 -23.11 -1.77 -12.57
CA VAL A 30 -23.88 -0.85 -13.42
C VAL A 30 -24.45 0.30 -12.59
N ASN A 31 -24.98 0.05 -11.41
CA ASN A 31 -25.48 1.10 -10.53
C ASN A 31 -24.33 2.05 -10.12
N CYS A 32 -23.18 1.53 -9.71
CA CYS A 32 -22.01 2.36 -9.41
C CYS A 32 -21.53 3.19 -10.60
N PHE A 33 -21.58 2.62 -11.81
CA PHE A 33 -21.28 3.37 -13.03
C PHE A 33 -22.29 4.49 -13.27
N MET A 34 -23.58 4.21 -13.10
CA MET A 34 -24.65 5.22 -13.27
C MET A 34 -24.54 6.35 -12.24
N ASP A 35 -24.16 6.04 -10.98
CA ASP A 35 -23.90 7.05 -9.95
C ASP A 35 -22.70 7.95 -10.31
N LYS A 36 -21.61 7.36 -10.83
CA LYS A 36 -20.44 8.13 -11.32
C LYS A 36 -20.82 9.02 -12.51
N LEU A 37 -21.62 8.49 -13.45
CA LEU A 37 -22.12 9.26 -14.57
C LEU A 37 -23.01 10.44 -14.10
N MET A 38 -23.87 10.21 -13.11
CA MET A 38 -24.72 11.26 -12.54
C MET A 38 -23.88 12.36 -11.89
N ASN A 39 -22.85 11.98 -11.13
CA ASN A 39 -21.92 12.93 -10.53
C ASN A 39 -21.15 13.72 -11.59
N TYR A 40 -20.68 13.07 -12.66
CA TYR A 40 -20.05 13.76 -13.79
C TYR A 40 -20.99 14.78 -14.43
N VAL A 41 -22.23 14.39 -14.74
CA VAL A 41 -23.22 15.28 -15.34
C VAL A 41 -23.53 16.49 -14.46
N ALA A 42 -23.52 16.29 -13.13
CA ALA A 42 -23.77 17.36 -12.17
C ALA A 42 -22.61 18.38 -12.08
N THR A 43 -21.36 17.94 -12.29
CA THR A 43 -20.17 18.81 -12.18
C THR A 43 -19.72 19.41 -13.50
N GLU A 44 -19.68 18.60 -14.57
CA GLU A 44 -19.08 18.93 -15.87
C GLU A 44 -20.15 19.16 -16.96
N GLY A 45 -21.40 18.78 -16.68
CA GLY A 45 -22.51 18.93 -17.63
C GLY A 45 -22.74 17.70 -18.52
N ALA A 46 -23.78 17.73 -19.34
CA ALA A 46 -24.30 16.59 -20.08
C ALA A 46 -23.73 16.46 -21.52
N ASN A 47 -22.52 16.95 -21.78
CA ASN A 47 -21.90 16.85 -23.09
C ASN A 47 -21.33 15.45 -23.32
N ARG A 48 -21.91 14.72 -24.33
CA ARG A 48 -21.51 13.34 -24.65
C ARG A 48 -20.04 13.24 -25.08
N GLN A 49 -19.55 14.18 -25.90
CA GLN A 49 -18.18 14.11 -26.41
C GLN A 49 -17.14 14.39 -25.31
N ALA A 50 -17.44 15.36 -24.45
CA ALA A 50 -16.62 15.64 -23.26
C ALA A 50 -16.59 14.44 -22.29
N PHE A 51 -17.74 13.75 -22.11
CA PHE A 51 -17.79 12.55 -21.29
C PHE A 51 -16.95 11.41 -21.87
N LEU A 52 -16.98 11.18 -23.19
CA LEU A 52 -16.15 10.15 -23.82
C LEU A 52 -14.65 10.44 -23.67
N GLN A 53 -14.27 11.71 -23.77
CA GLN A 53 -12.88 12.11 -23.52
C GLN A 53 -12.49 11.90 -22.05
N TYR A 54 -13.33 12.35 -21.13
CA TYR A 54 -13.13 12.12 -19.69
C TYR A 54 -13.03 10.62 -19.35
N TRP A 55 -13.87 9.79 -19.98
CA TRP A 55 -13.80 8.34 -19.84
C TRP A 55 -12.45 7.78 -20.30
N ALA A 56 -11.98 8.21 -21.46
CA ALA A 56 -10.71 7.76 -22.02
C ALA A 56 -9.51 8.18 -21.15
N ASP A 57 -9.56 9.37 -20.57
CA ASP A 57 -8.42 9.95 -19.84
C ASP A 57 -8.39 9.54 -18.36
N MET A 58 -9.52 9.41 -17.71
CA MET A 58 -9.62 9.30 -16.26
C MET A 58 -10.33 8.04 -15.74
N MET A 59 -11.47 7.67 -16.34
CA MET A 59 -12.32 6.65 -15.72
C MET A 59 -11.83 5.22 -15.89
N HIS A 60 -10.98 4.92 -16.86
CA HIS A 60 -10.39 3.59 -17.02
C HIS A 60 -9.40 3.24 -15.89
N THR A 61 -8.88 4.26 -15.19
CA THR A 61 -7.99 4.07 -14.03
C THR A 61 -8.73 4.03 -12.69
N ASP A 62 -10.02 4.38 -12.69
CA ASP A 62 -10.83 4.45 -11.49
C ASP A 62 -11.45 3.08 -11.19
N SER A 63 -11.41 2.68 -9.93
CA SER A 63 -11.97 1.40 -9.49
C SER A 63 -13.41 1.57 -9.01
N ILE A 64 -14.27 0.63 -9.36
CA ILE A 64 -15.61 0.50 -8.77
C ILE A 64 -15.50 -0.45 -7.59
N SER A 65 -15.78 0.06 -6.39
CA SER A 65 -15.90 -0.80 -5.21
C SER A 65 -17.16 -1.65 -5.36
N ALA A 66 -17.01 -2.96 -5.47
CA ALA A 66 -18.16 -3.86 -5.42
C ALA A 66 -18.87 -3.68 -4.07
N PRO A 67 -20.20 -3.61 -4.04
CA PRO A 67 -20.94 -3.66 -2.80
C PRO A 67 -20.69 -4.99 -2.09
N ASP A 68 -20.96 -5.05 -0.78
CA ASP A 68 -20.69 -6.18 0.11
C ASP A 68 -20.99 -7.55 -0.53
N THR A 69 -20.00 -8.07 -1.22
CA THR A 69 -20.00 -9.44 -1.72
C THR A 69 -19.28 -10.29 -0.69
N ASN A 70 -19.70 -11.55 -0.55
CA ASN A 70 -18.98 -12.56 0.24
C ASN A 70 -17.66 -12.88 -0.46
N ALA A 71 -16.72 -11.95 -0.43
CA ALA A 71 -15.46 -11.98 -1.14
C ALA A 71 -14.30 -11.62 -0.24
N MET A 72 -13.11 -12.08 -0.60
CA MET A 72 -11.86 -11.71 0.03
C MET A 72 -11.54 -10.25 -0.30
N ARG A 73 -11.27 -9.43 0.72
CA ARG A 73 -10.91 -8.01 0.54
C ARG A 73 -9.40 -7.88 0.49
N ILE A 74 -8.89 -7.25 -0.55
CA ILE A 74 -7.48 -6.87 -0.67
C ILE A 74 -7.37 -5.38 -0.42
N MET A 75 -6.54 -4.98 0.54
CA MET A 75 -6.36 -3.57 0.90
C MET A 75 -4.96 -3.31 1.46
N THR A 76 -4.55 -2.05 1.50
CA THR A 76 -3.30 -1.67 2.17
C THR A 76 -3.48 -1.67 3.69
N ILE A 77 -2.38 -1.80 4.45
CA ILE A 77 -2.41 -1.72 5.92
C ILE A 77 -3.02 -0.40 6.39
N HIS A 78 -2.70 0.71 5.72
CA HIS A 78 -3.28 2.01 6.05
C HIS A 78 -4.80 2.06 5.86
N SER A 79 -5.30 1.47 4.78
CA SER A 79 -6.74 1.40 4.50
C SER A 79 -7.48 0.48 5.47
N SER A 80 -6.78 -0.46 6.09
CA SER A 80 -7.36 -1.39 7.08
C SER A 80 -7.51 -0.80 8.48
N LYS A 81 -6.99 0.41 8.72
CA LYS A 81 -7.05 1.05 10.04
C LYS A 81 -8.51 1.24 10.48
N GLY A 82 -8.84 0.68 11.64
CA GLY A 82 -10.22 0.72 12.19
C GLY A 82 -11.14 -0.38 11.67
N LEU A 83 -10.70 -1.19 10.71
CA LEU A 83 -11.45 -2.36 10.25
C LEU A 83 -10.90 -3.62 10.93
N GLU A 84 -11.78 -4.55 11.24
CA GLU A 84 -11.46 -5.84 11.84
C GLU A 84 -11.89 -6.97 10.88
N SER A 85 -11.13 -8.05 10.84
CA SER A 85 -11.42 -9.23 10.01
C SER A 85 -11.22 -10.49 10.83
N LYS A 86 -12.14 -11.45 10.70
CA LYS A 86 -12.01 -12.75 11.39
C LYS A 86 -10.71 -13.46 11.01
N THR A 87 -10.39 -13.46 9.73
CA THR A 87 -9.16 -14.07 9.21
C THR A 87 -8.40 -13.05 8.38
N LEU A 88 -7.13 -12.86 8.69
CA LEU A 88 -6.24 -11.94 8.00
C LEU A 88 -5.06 -12.68 7.40
N PHE A 89 -4.75 -12.38 6.14
CA PHE A 89 -3.54 -12.84 5.46
C PHE A 89 -2.64 -11.63 5.17
N ILE A 90 -1.38 -11.70 5.56
CA ILE A 90 -0.35 -10.71 5.20
C ILE A 90 0.70 -11.44 4.35
N PRO A 91 0.54 -11.44 3.01
CA PRO A 91 1.35 -12.26 2.11
C PRO A 91 2.78 -11.77 1.92
N PHE A 92 3.09 -10.52 2.26
CA PHE A 92 4.39 -9.90 2.05
C PHE A 92 4.84 -9.15 3.30
N CYS A 93 5.17 -9.89 4.37
CA CYS A 93 5.64 -9.31 5.64
C CYS A 93 7.17 -9.14 5.62
N ASN A 94 7.70 -8.58 4.53
CA ASN A 94 9.14 -8.50 4.25
C ASN A 94 9.64 -7.08 3.92
N TRP A 95 8.90 -6.02 4.31
CA TRP A 95 9.34 -4.65 4.10
C TRP A 95 10.47 -4.24 5.06
N GLU A 96 11.29 -3.31 4.63
CA GLU A 96 12.38 -2.78 5.43
C GLU A 96 11.88 -1.90 6.58
N VAL A 97 12.51 -2.04 7.74
CA VAL A 97 12.21 -1.23 8.93
C VAL A 97 12.72 0.20 8.75
N VAL A 98 13.86 0.35 8.07
CA VAL A 98 14.44 1.64 7.68
C VAL A 98 14.71 1.60 6.18
N ASP A 99 13.99 2.42 5.41
CA ASP A 99 14.08 2.47 3.95
C ASP A 99 14.44 3.89 3.49
N ASN A 100 15.69 4.10 3.15
CA ASN A 100 16.20 5.38 2.66
C ASN A 100 15.86 5.66 1.18
N THR A 101 15.28 4.70 0.48
CA THR A 101 14.91 4.86 -0.94
C THR A 101 13.64 5.68 -1.11
N LYS A 102 12.72 5.61 -0.16
CA LYS A 102 11.44 6.36 -0.18
C LYS A 102 11.63 7.85 0.07
N HIS A 103 12.58 8.21 0.93
CA HIS A 103 12.89 9.58 1.27
C HIS A 103 14.38 9.86 1.04
N PRO A 104 14.80 10.06 -0.23
CA PRO A 104 16.21 10.15 -0.58
C PRO A 104 16.90 11.41 -0.05
N ASN A 105 16.15 12.42 0.39
CA ASN A 105 16.72 13.68 0.91
C ASN A 105 16.02 14.07 2.22
N LEU A 106 16.83 14.51 3.20
CA LEU A 106 16.37 15.15 4.43
C LEU A 106 16.52 16.67 4.31
N TRP A 107 15.54 17.39 4.84
CA TRP A 107 15.60 18.84 4.96
C TRP A 107 16.25 19.21 6.29
N CYS A 108 17.55 19.51 6.26
CA CYS A 108 18.33 19.85 7.44
C CYS A 108 18.54 21.35 7.55
N GLU A 109 18.74 21.87 8.77
CA GLU A 109 19.18 23.24 8.96
C GLU A 109 20.57 23.42 8.34
N ALA A 110 20.79 24.55 7.65
CA ALA A 110 22.09 24.83 7.03
C ALA A 110 23.14 25.13 8.09
N CYS A 111 24.12 24.26 8.24
CA CYS A 111 25.25 24.45 9.18
C CYS A 111 26.30 25.41 8.67
N VAL A 112 26.31 25.74 7.36
CA VAL A 112 27.29 26.60 6.74
C VAL A 112 26.89 28.06 6.92
N GLN A 113 27.80 28.88 7.49
CA GLN A 113 27.67 30.34 7.54
C GLN A 113 27.91 30.91 6.14
N PRO A 114 26.97 31.68 5.58
CA PRO A 114 27.17 32.27 4.26
C PRO A 114 28.30 33.32 4.32
N GLN A 115 29.26 33.23 3.39
CA GLN A 115 30.27 34.24 3.20
C GLN A 115 29.73 35.32 2.24
N GLY A 116 29.85 36.58 2.62
CA GLY A 116 29.43 37.72 1.80
C GLY A 116 27.93 38.07 1.90
N ASN A 117 27.38 38.68 0.84
CA ASN A 117 25.99 39.17 0.78
C ASN A 117 24.93 38.08 0.43
N VAL A 118 25.24 36.83 0.64
CA VAL A 118 24.30 35.72 0.34
C VAL A 118 23.27 35.61 1.46
N LYS A 119 21.97 35.56 1.09
CA LYS A 119 20.89 35.30 2.05
C LYS A 119 21.08 33.94 2.69
N ARG A 120 21.01 33.87 4.02
CA ARG A 120 21.10 32.64 4.79
C ARG A 120 19.96 31.67 4.37
N LEU A 121 20.33 30.50 3.87
CA LEU A 121 19.40 29.42 3.70
C LEU A 121 19.03 28.87 5.08
N LYS A 122 17.73 28.68 5.33
CA LYS A 122 17.26 28.08 6.59
C LYS A 122 17.36 26.56 6.56
N GLN A 123 17.02 25.96 5.43
CA GLN A 123 17.03 24.52 5.23
C GLN A 123 17.68 24.17 3.89
N VAL A 124 18.37 23.05 3.87
CA VAL A 124 19.01 22.49 2.68
C VAL A 124 18.65 21.00 2.55
N PRO A 125 18.39 20.51 1.34
CA PRO A 125 18.16 19.09 1.11
C PRO A 125 19.50 18.35 1.12
N ILE A 126 19.68 17.43 2.06
CA ILE A 126 20.85 16.57 2.18
C ILE A 126 20.46 15.16 1.79
N PRO A 127 21.18 14.49 0.88
CA PRO A 127 20.91 13.09 0.56
C PRO A 127 21.03 12.20 1.81
N TRP A 128 19.95 11.48 2.15
CA TRP A 128 19.94 10.58 3.29
C TRP A 128 20.72 9.30 2.99
N LYS A 129 21.98 9.30 3.36
CA LYS A 129 22.91 8.19 3.12
C LYS A 129 23.86 8.05 4.31
N GLN A 130 24.48 6.90 4.44
CA GLN A 130 25.49 6.61 5.46
C GLN A 130 26.63 7.64 5.47
N ALA A 131 26.92 8.28 4.35
CA ALA A 131 27.92 9.36 4.27
C ALA A 131 27.62 10.59 5.15
N MET A 132 26.43 10.67 5.78
CA MET A 132 26.12 11.70 6.79
C MET A 132 26.74 11.39 8.16
N GLU A 133 27.15 10.16 8.43
CA GLU A 133 27.87 9.77 9.64
C GLU A 133 29.22 10.53 9.72
N GLY A 134 29.55 11.04 10.90
CA GLY A 134 30.74 11.86 11.14
C GLY A 134 30.66 13.28 10.58
N THR A 135 29.50 13.73 10.11
CA THR A 135 29.25 15.11 9.65
C THR A 135 28.35 15.86 10.63
N ASP A 136 28.20 17.19 10.42
CA ASP A 136 27.27 18.03 11.19
C ASP A 136 25.79 17.58 11.05
N TYR A 137 25.49 16.68 10.13
CA TYR A 137 24.16 16.16 9.82
C TYR A 137 23.90 14.76 10.37
N GLU A 138 24.85 14.16 11.10
CA GLU A 138 24.72 12.82 11.68
C GLU A 138 23.51 12.71 12.63
N ALA A 139 23.27 13.73 13.44
CA ALA A 139 22.12 13.75 14.34
C ALA A 139 20.79 13.68 13.58
N ALA A 140 20.68 14.34 12.42
CA ALA A 140 19.50 14.27 11.57
C ALA A 140 19.36 12.90 10.90
N TYR A 141 20.46 12.27 10.51
CA TYR A 141 20.50 10.92 9.95
C TYR A 141 19.96 9.88 10.95
N ILE A 142 20.45 9.92 12.19
CA ILE A 142 20.02 9.00 13.25
C ILE A 142 18.55 9.24 13.63
N ALA A 143 18.14 10.50 13.78
CA ALA A 143 16.78 10.85 14.17
C ALA A 143 15.75 10.36 13.14
N GLU A 144 16.05 10.49 11.83
CA GLU A 144 15.17 9.99 10.78
C GLU A 144 15.09 8.45 10.78
N ALA A 145 16.22 7.76 10.94
CA ALA A 145 16.24 6.30 11.05
C ALA A 145 15.41 5.79 12.24
N GLU A 146 15.49 6.47 13.39
CA GLU A 146 14.68 6.15 14.57
C GLU A 146 13.20 6.43 14.34
N ALA A 147 12.86 7.56 13.72
CA ALA A 147 11.48 7.88 13.37
C ALA A 147 10.87 6.83 12.44
N GLN A 148 11.59 6.41 11.40
CA GLN A 148 11.12 5.34 10.49
C GLN A 148 10.96 4.00 11.19
N ARG A 149 11.86 3.64 12.12
CA ARG A 149 11.69 2.42 12.94
C ARG A 149 10.38 2.45 13.72
N VAL A 150 10.11 3.56 14.40
CA VAL A 150 8.87 3.73 15.17
C VAL A 150 7.64 3.66 14.26
N ASP A 151 7.68 4.31 13.11
CA ASP A 151 6.56 4.31 12.15
C ASP A 151 6.31 2.92 11.59
N ASN A 152 7.35 2.17 11.22
CA ASN A 152 7.21 0.81 10.71
C ASN A 152 6.75 -0.18 11.79
N LEU A 153 7.19 -0.02 13.04
CA LEU A 153 6.66 -0.81 14.17
C LEU A 153 5.19 -0.50 14.44
N ASN A 154 4.79 0.77 14.37
CA ASN A 154 3.38 1.16 14.48
C ASN A 154 2.54 0.58 13.32
N LEU A 155 3.09 0.59 12.10
CA LEU A 155 2.44 -0.03 10.94
C LEU A 155 2.25 -1.53 11.14
N LEU A 156 3.28 -2.22 11.64
CA LEU A 156 3.22 -3.64 11.99
C LEU A 156 2.17 -3.90 13.07
N TYR A 157 2.16 -3.10 14.14
CA TYR A 157 1.15 -3.19 15.19
C TYR A 157 -0.27 -3.05 14.63
N VAL A 158 -0.50 -2.05 13.77
CA VAL A 158 -1.79 -1.88 13.11
C VAL A 158 -2.14 -3.11 12.28
N ALA A 159 -1.20 -3.65 11.50
CA ALA A 159 -1.44 -4.82 10.68
C ALA A 159 -1.82 -6.05 11.54
N LEU A 160 -1.04 -6.37 12.56
CA LEU A 160 -1.26 -7.55 13.40
C LEU A 160 -2.57 -7.47 14.20
N THR A 161 -2.96 -6.28 14.63
CA THR A 161 -4.19 -6.07 15.43
C THR A 161 -5.48 -6.02 14.61
N ARG A 162 -5.44 -6.26 13.30
CA ARG A 162 -6.65 -6.34 12.45
C ARG A 162 -7.30 -7.73 12.46
N ALA A 163 -6.55 -8.76 12.85
CA ALA A 163 -7.09 -10.11 12.96
C ALA A 163 -7.86 -10.29 14.26
N ALA A 164 -9.11 -10.77 14.17
CA ALA A 164 -9.91 -11.15 15.33
C ALA A 164 -9.61 -12.60 15.77
N ASP A 165 -9.63 -13.55 14.83
CA ASP A 165 -9.53 -14.97 15.15
C ASP A 165 -8.25 -15.60 14.60
N ASN A 166 -7.93 -15.37 13.32
CA ASN A 166 -6.82 -16.03 12.64
C ASN A 166 -5.92 -15.03 11.91
N LEU A 167 -4.61 -15.19 12.07
CA LEU A 167 -3.59 -14.38 11.42
C LEU A 167 -2.58 -15.28 10.71
N TYR A 168 -2.45 -15.09 9.39
CA TYR A 168 -1.46 -15.77 8.56
C TYR A 168 -0.45 -14.77 8.04
N LEU A 169 0.81 -14.97 8.40
CA LEU A 169 1.94 -14.13 8.00
C LEU A 169 2.84 -14.92 7.05
N TYR A 170 3.16 -14.31 5.92
CA TYR A 170 4.12 -14.85 4.97
C TYR A 170 5.27 -13.86 4.83
N THR A 171 6.49 -14.34 4.99
CA THR A 171 7.70 -13.54 4.87
C THR A 171 8.81 -14.34 4.22
N ASP A 172 9.70 -13.64 3.53
CA ASP A 172 10.93 -14.24 3.02
C ASP A 172 11.94 -14.35 4.15
N TYR A 173 12.62 -15.49 4.22
CA TYR A 173 13.74 -15.67 5.13
C TYR A 173 15.06 -15.62 4.35
N PRO A 174 15.93 -14.64 4.58
CA PRO A 174 17.22 -14.55 3.92
C PRO A 174 18.21 -15.57 4.51
N VAL A 175 18.27 -16.76 3.93
CA VAL A 175 19.10 -17.89 4.41
C VAL A 175 20.60 -17.60 4.35
N GLN A 176 21.04 -16.59 3.58
CA GLN A 176 22.46 -16.32 3.29
C GLN A 176 22.96 -14.95 3.77
N LYS A 177 22.20 -14.19 4.53
CA LYS A 177 22.64 -12.88 5.00
C LYS A 177 23.27 -12.95 6.39
N THR A 178 24.33 -12.18 6.57
CA THR A 178 25.02 -12.04 7.86
C THR A 178 24.08 -11.49 8.94
N GLU A 179 24.34 -11.80 10.22
CA GLU A 179 23.46 -11.39 11.33
C GLU A 179 23.11 -9.90 11.37
N VAL A 180 23.97 -9.04 10.84
CA VAL A 180 23.79 -7.58 10.78
C VAL A 180 22.67 -7.15 9.83
N GLU A 181 22.39 -7.92 8.76
CA GLU A 181 21.34 -7.61 7.79
C GLU A 181 19.96 -8.16 8.18
N ILE A 182 19.93 -9.05 9.17
CA ILE A 182 18.70 -9.75 9.59
C ILE A 182 17.72 -8.80 10.30
N ASP A 183 18.19 -7.79 10.99
CA ASP A 183 17.35 -6.87 11.77
C ASP A 183 16.70 -5.73 10.96
N HIS A 184 16.99 -5.65 9.67
CA HIS A 184 16.45 -4.58 8.83
C HIS A 184 15.06 -4.87 8.24
N HIS A 185 14.60 -6.13 8.24
CA HIS A 185 13.30 -6.53 7.71
C HIS A 185 12.31 -6.90 8.81
N VAL A 186 11.05 -6.50 8.64
CA VAL A 186 9.97 -6.82 9.58
C VAL A 186 9.81 -8.33 9.76
N GLY A 187 9.93 -9.11 8.68
CA GLY A 187 9.83 -10.57 8.76
C GLY A 187 10.86 -11.20 9.68
N THR A 188 12.11 -10.75 9.62
CA THR A 188 13.18 -11.24 10.50
C THR A 188 13.00 -10.80 11.94
N LEU A 189 12.49 -9.59 12.19
CA LEU A 189 12.11 -9.14 13.53
C LEU A 189 11.04 -10.06 14.14
N LEU A 190 10.01 -10.42 13.38
CA LEU A 190 8.95 -11.33 13.82
C LEU A 190 9.52 -12.73 14.12
N MET A 191 10.33 -13.28 13.22
CA MET A 191 10.98 -14.59 13.44
C MET A 191 11.84 -14.63 14.69
N ASN A 192 12.63 -13.58 14.93
CA ASN A 192 13.44 -13.45 16.14
C ASN A 192 12.55 -13.33 17.38
N ALA A 193 11.49 -12.52 17.33
CA ALA A 193 10.57 -12.32 18.46
C ALA A 193 9.83 -13.60 18.86
N TYR A 194 9.48 -14.45 17.89
CA TYR A 194 8.83 -15.73 18.13
C TYR A 194 9.78 -16.90 18.35
N GLY A 195 11.11 -16.70 18.32
CA GLY A 195 12.10 -17.75 18.49
C GLY A 195 12.11 -18.79 17.36
N LEU A 196 11.62 -18.43 16.17
CA LEU A 196 11.48 -19.36 15.04
C LEU A 196 12.77 -19.55 14.23
N LYS A 197 13.83 -18.78 14.52
CA LYS A 197 15.10 -18.80 13.78
C LYS A 197 15.71 -20.21 13.73
N GLU A 198 15.79 -20.89 14.86
CA GLU A 198 16.37 -22.24 14.96
C GLU A 198 15.51 -23.29 14.24
N ALA A 199 14.19 -23.23 14.43
CA ALA A 199 13.25 -24.14 13.78
C ALA A 199 13.27 -24.00 12.25
N VAL A 200 13.43 -22.78 11.73
CA VAL A 200 13.55 -22.52 10.30
C VAL A 200 14.86 -23.07 9.75
N LEU A 201 16.00 -22.87 10.44
CA LEU A 201 17.31 -23.38 10.02
C LEU A 201 17.32 -24.91 10.02
N GLU A 202 16.78 -25.55 11.05
CA GLU A 202 16.66 -27.01 11.13
C GLU A 202 15.79 -27.59 10.01
N ALA A 203 14.69 -26.89 9.67
CA ALA A 203 13.84 -27.29 8.55
C ALA A 203 14.56 -27.16 7.21
N PHE A 204 15.38 -26.13 6.99
CA PHE A 204 16.20 -25.97 5.77
C PHE A 204 17.28 -27.04 5.65
N GLU A 205 17.94 -27.40 6.73
CA GLU A 205 18.95 -28.47 6.73
C GLU A 205 18.33 -29.85 6.38
N ASN A 206 17.08 -30.09 6.78
CA ASN A 206 16.36 -31.33 6.51
C ASN A 206 15.70 -31.38 5.12
N TYR A 207 15.51 -30.21 4.47
CA TYR A 207 14.93 -30.08 3.12
C TYR A 207 16.04 -29.88 2.09
N SER A 208 16.65 -30.99 1.67
CA SER A 208 17.71 -30.97 0.64
C SER A 208 17.20 -30.92 -0.80
N ASP A 209 15.89 -30.76 -1.05
CA ASP A 209 15.29 -30.79 -2.40
C ASP A 209 14.22 -29.71 -2.60
N GLU A 210 14.43 -28.84 -3.55
CA GLU A 210 13.63 -27.96 -4.41
C GLU A 210 12.27 -27.38 -3.95
N THR A 211 11.72 -27.70 -2.80
CA THR A 211 10.46 -27.15 -2.29
C THR A 211 10.70 -26.21 -1.10
N GLN A 212 10.29 -24.96 -1.23
CA GLN A 212 10.32 -24.00 -0.12
C GLN A 212 9.44 -24.50 1.04
N PRO A 213 9.96 -24.57 2.27
CA PRO A 213 9.14 -24.95 3.42
C PRO A 213 8.07 -23.90 3.70
N CYS A 214 6.82 -24.32 3.78
CA CYS A 214 5.73 -23.47 4.27
C CYS A 214 5.50 -23.78 5.75
N PHE A 215 5.65 -22.77 6.60
CA PHE A 215 5.25 -22.82 8.00
C PHE A 215 3.83 -22.25 8.13
N VAL A 216 2.94 -22.98 8.74
CA VAL A 216 1.56 -22.57 9.05
C VAL A 216 1.46 -22.18 10.51
#